data_cc219302f013c31e71979b655cd18679
#
_entry.id   cc219302f013c31e71979b655cd18679
#
_cell.length_a   1.000
_cell.length_b   1.000
_cell.length_c   1.000
_cell.angle_alpha   90.00
_cell.angle_beta   90.00
_cell.angle_gamma   90.00
#
_symmetry.space_group_name_H-M   'P 1'
#
loop_
_entity.id
_entity.type
_entity.pdbx_description
1 polymer ?
#
loop_
_entity_poly.entity_id
_entity_poly.type
_entity_poly.pdbx_seq_one_letter_code
_entity_poly.pdbx_strand_id
1 'polypeptide(L)'
;MFDSMRTLNEAPIRLAEGLELHGCTDVTGFGLIGHACEMAEGSGVQIELASGAVPLFDQVLDMARLGIIPAGSYRNQDFFGPRVAADDDLEPGMLDALYDPQTSGGLLIAAPAKDVDELARRLDAEGRIAAVVGRVCEAELGGPAAHVVH
;
A
#
# COMPACT_ATOMS: atom_id res chain seq x y z
N MET A 1 16.85 -5.34 0.93
CA MET A 1 16.48 -4.65 -0.33
C MET A 1 16.69 -5.52 -1.56
N PHE A 2 17.91 -5.93 -1.96
CA PHE A 2 18.13 -6.71 -3.21
C PHE A 2 17.31 -8.00 -3.30
N ASP A 3 17.18 -8.75 -2.21
CA ASP A 3 16.39 -9.99 -2.22
C ASP A 3 14.90 -9.72 -2.40
N SER A 4 14.37 -8.65 -1.82
CA SER A 4 12.99 -8.21 -2.04
C SER A 4 12.74 -7.86 -3.51
N MET A 5 13.65 -7.08 -4.13
CA MET A 5 13.51 -6.65 -5.54
C MET A 5 13.59 -7.80 -6.56
N ARG A 6 14.29 -8.90 -6.22
CA ARG A 6 14.41 -10.09 -7.09
C ARG A 6 13.28 -11.09 -6.88
N THR A 7 12.50 -10.95 -5.82
CA THR A 7 11.44 -11.88 -5.48
C THR A 7 10.23 -11.61 -6.36
N LEU A 8 9.75 -12.63 -7.06
CA LEU A 8 8.56 -12.53 -7.91
C LEU A 8 7.29 -12.45 -7.07
N ASN A 9 6.29 -11.71 -7.56
CA ASN A 9 4.98 -11.57 -6.96
C ASN A 9 4.01 -12.75 -7.28
N GLU A 10 4.53 -13.91 -7.67
CA GLU A 10 3.68 -15.09 -7.99
C GLU A 10 3.15 -15.81 -6.75
N ALA A 11 3.94 -15.83 -5.67
CA ALA A 11 3.60 -16.58 -4.47
C ALA A 11 2.27 -16.14 -3.82
N PRO A 12 1.98 -14.83 -3.65
CA PRO A 12 0.69 -14.40 -3.11
C PRO A 12 -0.50 -14.90 -3.92
N ILE A 13 -0.41 -14.85 -5.26
CA ILE A 13 -1.51 -15.30 -6.13
C ILE A 13 -1.69 -16.81 -6.05
N ARG A 14 -0.61 -17.57 -6.08
CA ARG A 14 -0.66 -19.04 -5.91
C ARG A 14 -1.22 -19.44 -4.54
N LEU A 15 -0.81 -18.76 -3.48
CA LEU A 15 -1.24 -19.03 -2.11
C LEU A 15 -2.67 -18.56 -1.83
N ALA A 16 -3.22 -17.68 -2.65
CA ALA A 16 -4.61 -17.25 -2.59
C ALA A 16 -5.57 -18.26 -3.25
N GLU A 17 -5.08 -19.37 -3.80
CA GLU A 17 -5.96 -20.38 -4.39
C GLU A 17 -7.01 -20.89 -3.39
N GLY A 18 -8.28 -20.82 -3.78
CA GLY A 18 -9.42 -21.17 -2.94
C GLY A 18 -9.87 -20.08 -1.95
N LEU A 19 -9.21 -18.91 -1.95
CA LEU A 19 -9.64 -17.72 -1.19
C LEU A 19 -10.38 -16.75 -2.11
N GLU A 20 -11.22 -15.91 -1.52
CA GLU A 20 -11.92 -14.86 -2.24
C GLU A 20 -11.03 -13.60 -2.29
N LEU A 21 -10.77 -13.08 -3.49
CA LEU A 21 -10.08 -11.81 -3.69
C LEU A 21 -11.00 -10.83 -4.42
N HIS A 22 -11.08 -9.59 -3.90
CA HIS A 22 -11.92 -8.53 -4.48
C HIS A 22 -11.12 -7.60 -5.40
N GLY A 23 -9.82 -7.48 -5.19
CA GLY A 23 -8.93 -6.66 -6.00
C GLY A 23 -7.48 -7.01 -5.75
N CYS A 24 -6.65 -6.79 -6.77
CA CYS A 24 -5.20 -7.01 -6.67
C CYS A 24 -4.50 -6.11 -7.67
N THR A 25 -3.46 -5.43 -7.23
CA THR A 25 -2.52 -4.68 -8.07
C THR A 25 -1.11 -4.81 -7.56
N ASP A 26 -0.13 -4.73 -8.45
CA ASP A 26 1.27 -4.55 -8.06
C ASP A 26 1.54 -3.10 -7.68
N VAL A 27 2.36 -2.90 -6.66
CA VAL A 27 2.78 -1.57 -6.21
C VAL A 27 4.05 -1.20 -6.96
N THR A 28 3.93 -0.22 -7.87
CA THR A 28 5.01 0.22 -8.75
C THR A 28 5.22 1.74 -8.72
N GLY A 29 5.32 2.38 -9.85
CA GLY A 29 5.74 3.78 -10.02
C GLY A 29 4.87 4.84 -9.34
N PHE A 30 3.64 4.53 -8.98
CA PHE A 30 2.73 5.47 -8.30
C PHE A 30 2.83 5.40 -6.76
N GLY A 31 3.65 4.49 -6.23
CA GLY A 31 3.73 4.24 -4.80
C GLY A 31 2.50 3.55 -4.24
N LEU A 32 2.52 3.22 -2.95
CA LEU A 32 1.39 2.53 -2.32
C LEU A 32 0.10 3.35 -2.39
N ILE A 33 0.17 4.64 -2.08
CA ILE A 33 -1.00 5.53 -2.08
C ILE A 33 -1.60 5.65 -3.48
N GLY A 34 -0.78 5.83 -4.52
CA GLY A 34 -1.29 5.97 -5.88
C GLY A 34 -2.05 4.73 -6.35
N HIS A 35 -1.50 3.54 -6.09
CA HIS A 35 -2.18 2.29 -6.44
C HIS A 35 -3.42 2.02 -5.58
N ALA A 36 -3.42 2.44 -4.31
CA ALA A 36 -4.62 2.40 -3.48
C ALA A 36 -5.73 3.33 -4.04
N CYS A 37 -5.37 4.54 -4.48
CA CYS A 37 -6.33 5.44 -5.14
C CYS A 37 -6.92 4.82 -6.41
N GLU A 38 -6.10 4.27 -7.30
CA GLU A 38 -6.58 3.63 -8.52
C GLU A 38 -7.52 2.45 -8.24
N MET A 39 -7.15 1.60 -7.26
CA MET A 39 -7.99 0.48 -6.85
C MET A 39 -9.32 0.95 -6.25
N ALA A 40 -9.29 1.98 -5.40
CA ALA A 40 -10.47 2.54 -4.76
C ALA A 40 -11.43 3.17 -5.78
N GLU A 41 -10.92 4.03 -6.66
CA GLU A 41 -11.70 4.70 -7.71
C GLU A 41 -12.31 3.70 -8.69
N GLY A 42 -11.53 2.71 -9.13
CA GLY A 42 -11.99 1.66 -10.04
C GLY A 42 -13.08 0.78 -9.44
N SER A 43 -13.16 0.71 -8.12
CA SER A 43 -14.14 -0.11 -7.38
C SER A 43 -15.28 0.70 -6.77
N GLY A 44 -15.22 2.05 -6.82
CA GLY A 44 -16.22 2.91 -6.21
C GLY A 44 -16.25 2.85 -4.68
N VAL A 45 -15.08 2.66 -4.06
CA VAL A 45 -14.89 2.54 -2.61
C VAL A 45 -13.85 3.55 -2.11
N GLN A 46 -13.63 3.61 -0.81
CA GLN A 46 -12.50 4.28 -0.19
C GLN A 46 -11.56 3.23 0.40
N ILE A 47 -10.24 3.46 0.34
CA ILE A 47 -9.24 2.63 1.03
C ILE A 47 -8.62 3.45 2.16
N GLU A 48 -8.75 2.94 3.38
CA GLU A 48 -8.06 3.48 4.56
C GLU A 48 -6.75 2.71 4.75
N LEU A 49 -5.63 3.43 4.79
CA LEU A 49 -4.28 2.88 4.99
C LEU A 49 -3.80 3.21 6.40
N ALA A 50 -3.55 2.20 7.22
CA ALA A 50 -2.92 2.33 8.53
C ALA A 50 -1.40 2.48 8.33
N SER A 51 -0.89 3.69 8.46
CA SER A 51 0.51 4.03 8.16
C SER A 51 1.52 3.20 8.96
N GLY A 52 1.24 2.97 10.23
CA GLY A 52 2.09 2.18 11.12
C GLY A 52 2.12 0.67 10.81
N ALA A 53 1.19 0.18 9.96
CA ALA A 53 1.15 -1.23 9.55
C ALA A 53 1.90 -1.49 8.24
N VAL A 54 2.31 -0.46 7.51
CA VAL A 54 3.02 -0.60 6.23
C VAL A 54 4.47 -1.01 6.48
N PRO A 55 4.92 -2.18 5.96
CA PRO A 55 6.29 -2.61 6.14
C PRO A 55 7.23 -1.73 5.30
N LEU A 56 8.13 -1.02 5.96
CA LEU A 56 9.15 -0.18 5.35
C LEU A 56 10.53 -0.82 5.54
N PHE A 57 11.46 -0.55 4.61
CA PHE A 57 12.86 -0.87 4.83
C PHE A 57 13.45 0.04 5.90
N ASP A 58 14.46 -0.47 6.59
CA ASP A 58 15.22 0.31 7.58
C ASP A 58 15.69 1.63 6.97
N GLN A 59 15.66 2.70 7.77
CA GLN A 59 16.11 4.06 7.43
C GLN A 59 15.24 4.82 6.41
N VAL A 60 14.17 4.24 5.84
CA VAL A 60 13.31 4.95 4.85
C VAL A 60 12.74 6.23 5.46
N LEU A 61 12.16 6.17 6.66
CA LEU A 61 11.61 7.35 7.32
C LEU A 61 12.67 8.37 7.67
N ASP A 62 13.86 7.94 8.10
CA ASP A 62 14.96 8.86 8.40
C ASP A 62 15.42 9.62 7.16
N MET A 63 15.50 8.94 6.02
CA MET A 63 15.82 9.57 4.74
C MET A 63 14.71 10.54 4.30
N ALA A 64 13.45 10.13 4.40
CA ALA A 64 12.30 10.97 4.06
C ALA A 64 12.25 12.24 4.92
N ARG A 65 12.48 12.14 6.24
CA ARG A 65 12.57 13.29 7.15
C ARG A 65 13.68 14.29 6.76
N LEU A 66 14.75 13.80 6.16
CA LEU A 66 15.84 14.63 5.63
C LEU A 66 15.56 15.18 4.22
N GLY A 67 14.39 14.89 3.64
CA GLY A 67 14.04 15.27 2.27
C GLY A 67 14.80 14.48 1.20
N ILE A 68 15.41 13.35 1.56
CA ILE A 68 16.11 12.46 0.63
C ILE A 68 15.08 11.48 0.06
N ILE A 69 14.27 11.96 -0.88
CA ILE A 69 13.22 11.22 -1.57
C ILE A 69 13.36 11.37 -3.08
N PRO A 70 12.92 10.39 -3.89
CA PRO A 70 12.97 10.49 -5.33
C PRO A 70 12.06 11.60 -5.86
N ALA A 71 12.45 12.24 -6.97
CA ALA A 71 11.60 13.22 -7.63
C ALA A 71 10.23 12.65 -8.08
N GLY A 72 10.12 11.33 -8.18
CA GLY A 72 8.87 10.62 -8.44
C GLY A 72 7.85 10.79 -7.32
N SER A 73 8.29 10.80 -6.05
CA SER A 73 7.40 10.97 -4.90
C SER A 73 6.65 12.32 -4.97
N TYR A 74 7.34 13.40 -5.29
CA TYR A 74 6.70 14.71 -5.48
C TYR A 74 5.67 14.70 -6.60
N ARG A 75 5.98 14.06 -7.75
CA ARG A 75 5.02 13.95 -8.87
C ARG A 75 3.79 13.14 -8.48
N ASN A 76 3.99 12.06 -7.73
CA ASN A 76 2.90 11.23 -7.23
C ASN A 76 2.04 12.04 -6.24
N GLN A 77 2.67 12.80 -5.34
CA GLN A 77 1.98 13.66 -4.39
C GLN A 77 1.17 14.76 -5.10
N ASP A 78 1.74 15.42 -6.11
CA ASP A 78 1.04 16.44 -6.89
C ASP A 78 -0.18 15.85 -7.63
N PHE A 79 -0.06 14.64 -8.16
CA PHE A 79 -1.11 14.01 -8.95
C PHE A 79 -2.19 13.35 -8.09
N PHE A 80 -1.81 12.58 -7.08
CA PHE A 80 -2.75 11.84 -6.23
C PHE A 80 -3.23 12.63 -5.01
N GLY A 81 -2.45 13.60 -4.52
CA GLY A 81 -2.76 14.36 -3.31
C GLY A 81 -4.17 14.94 -3.22
N PRO A 82 -4.75 15.51 -4.29
CA PRO A 82 -6.14 15.99 -4.27
C PRO A 82 -7.21 14.93 -3.98
N ARG A 83 -6.86 13.64 -4.05
CA ARG A 83 -7.74 12.47 -3.82
C ARG A 83 -7.40 11.71 -2.54
N VAL A 84 -6.48 12.25 -1.74
CA VAL A 84 -5.97 11.60 -0.52
C VAL A 84 -6.26 12.50 0.67
N ALA A 85 -6.84 11.94 1.71
CA ALA A 85 -6.83 12.53 3.05
C ALA A 85 -5.73 11.89 3.89
N ALA A 86 -5.22 12.62 4.86
CA ALA A 86 -4.23 12.12 5.79
C ALA A 86 -4.46 12.75 7.16
N ASP A 87 -4.26 11.98 8.21
CA ASP A 87 -4.34 12.48 9.59
C ASP A 87 -3.17 13.45 9.88
N ASP A 88 -3.43 14.46 10.71
CA ASP A 88 -2.44 15.51 11.02
C ASP A 88 -1.28 15.00 11.89
N ASP A 89 -1.46 13.88 12.58
CA ASP A 89 -0.51 13.29 13.53
C ASP A 89 0.35 12.15 12.95
N LEU A 90 0.36 12.01 11.64
CA LEU A 90 1.22 11.03 10.98
C LEU A 90 2.70 11.29 11.27
N GLU A 91 3.46 10.19 11.33
CA GLU A 91 4.91 10.28 11.50
C GLU A 91 5.57 11.09 10.37
N PRO A 92 6.44 12.07 10.69
CA PRO A 92 7.12 12.86 9.67
C PRO A 92 7.86 12.01 8.64
N GLY A 93 7.65 12.29 7.34
CA GLY A 93 8.21 11.53 6.23
C GLY A 93 7.37 10.32 5.80
N MET A 94 6.31 9.98 6.54
CA MET A 94 5.48 8.82 6.21
C MET A 94 4.79 8.99 4.85
N LEU A 95 4.12 10.12 4.62
CA LEU A 95 3.48 10.38 3.32
C LEU A 95 4.47 10.32 2.16
N ASP A 96 5.67 10.88 2.33
CA ASP A 96 6.71 10.82 1.31
C ASP A 96 7.12 9.38 1.00
N ALA A 97 7.24 8.53 2.04
CA ALA A 97 7.54 7.11 1.89
C ALA A 97 6.41 6.34 1.19
N LEU A 98 5.15 6.68 1.46
CA LEU A 98 4.00 6.01 0.85
C LEU A 98 3.74 6.45 -0.61
N TYR A 99 4.21 7.65 -1.00
CA TYR A 99 4.22 8.12 -2.40
C TYR A 99 5.46 7.67 -3.19
N ASP A 100 6.44 7.01 -2.52
CA ASP A 100 7.70 6.62 -3.15
C ASP A 100 7.48 5.64 -4.30
N PRO A 101 8.00 5.94 -5.53
CA PRO A 101 7.92 5.02 -6.65
C PRO A 101 8.67 3.72 -6.37
N GLN A 102 7.99 2.59 -6.50
CA GLN A 102 8.58 1.29 -6.28
C GLN A 102 8.99 0.63 -7.61
N THR A 103 10.21 0.13 -7.71
CA THR A 103 10.68 -0.62 -8.89
C THR A 103 10.12 -2.05 -8.88
N SER A 104 10.07 -2.65 -7.71
CA SER A 104 9.59 -4.01 -7.49
C SER A 104 8.90 -4.06 -6.12
N GLY A 105 7.80 -3.36 -6.00
CA GLY A 105 6.94 -3.41 -4.81
C GLY A 105 6.22 -4.76 -4.71
N GLY A 106 5.53 -4.97 -3.60
CA GLY A 106 4.70 -6.14 -3.40
C GLY A 106 3.35 -6.02 -4.13
N LEU A 107 2.41 -6.87 -3.76
CA LEU A 107 1.02 -6.77 -4.18
C LEU A 107 0.18 -6.08 -3.11
N LEU A 108 -0.69 -5.17 -3.54
CA LEU A 108 -1.80 -4.68 -2.74
C LEU A 108 -3.03 -5.52 -3.08
N ILE A 109 -3.55 -6.23 -2.09
CA ILE A 109 -4.64 -7.19 -2.26
C ILE A 109 -5.79 -6.81 -1.35
N ALA A 110 -7.00 -6.72 -1.90
CA ALA A 110 -8.24 -6.57 -1.14
C ALA A 110 -8.99 -7.91 -1.11
N ALA A 111 -9.37 -8.34 0.09
CA ALA A 111 -10.07 -9.60 0.32
C ALA A 111 -11.00 -9.49 1.55
N PRO A 112 -11.99 -10.39 1.70
CA PRO A 112 -12.76 -10.51 2.94
C PRO A 112 -11.86 -10.82 4.14
N ALA A 113 -12.17 -10.27 5.32
CA ALA A 113 -11.34 -10.43 6.52
C ALA A 113 -10.99 -11.89 6.84
N LYS A 114 -11.96 -12.83 6.68
CA LYS A 114 -11.73 -14.27 6.88
C LYS A 114 -10.62 -14.86 5.99
N ASP A 115 -10.47 -14.31 4.77
CA ASP A 115 -9.51 -14.80 3.79
C ASP A 115 -8.17 -14.07 3.90
N VAL A 116 -8.15 -12.82 4.41
CA VAL A 116 -6.93 -12.05 4.71
C VAL A 116 -6.05 -12.79 5.73
N ASP A 117 -6.64 -13.23 6.86
CA ASP A 117 -5.90 -13.93 7.91
C ASP A 117 -5.29 -15.24 7.40
N GLU A 118 -6.06 -15.99 6.60
CA GLU A 118 -5.57 -17.25 6.02
C GLU A 118 -4.47 -17.01 4.98
N LEU A 119 -4.62 -16.01 4.11
CA LEU A 119 -3.59 -15.65 3.14
C LEU A 119 -2.29 -15.20 3.84
N ALA A 120 -2.41 -14.33 4.85
CA ALA A 120 -1.27 -13.88 5.64
C ALA A 120 -0.53 -15.06 6.30
N ARG A 121 -1.28 -16.01 6.89
CA ARG A 121 -0.70 -17.21 7.49
C ARG A 121 0.03 -18.10 6.46
N ARG A 122 -0.53 -18.26 5.25
CA ARG A 122 0.11 -19.03 4.16
C ARG A 122 1.40 -18.36 3.67
N LEU A 123 1.40 -17.03 3.56
CA LEU A 123 2.57 -16.24 3.17
C LEU A 123 3.68 -16.34 4.22
N ASP A 124 3.34 -16.18 5.50
CA ASP A 124 4.28 -16.31 6.61
C ASP A 124 4.93 -17.70 6.67
N ALA A 125 4.15 -18.75 6.43
CA ALA A 125 4.66 -20.12 6.37
C ALA A 125 5.70 -20.35 5.26
N GLU A 126 5.70 -19.52 4.20
CA GLU A 126 6.73 -19.51 3.15
C GLU A 126 7.81 -18.43 3.38
N GLY A 127 7.85 -17.80 4.56
CA GLY A 127 8.81 -16.75 4.90
C GLY A 127 8.62 -15.47 4.06
N ARG A 128 7.40 -15.19 3.60
CA ARG A 128 7.05 -13.99 2.85
C ARG A 128 6.51 -12.93 3.79
N ILE A 129 6.87 -11.68 3.52
CA ILE A 129 6.28 -10.54 4.25
C ILE A 129 4.81 -10.43 3.85
N ALA A 130 3.94 -10.44 4.86
CA ALA A 130 2.52 -10.15 4.71
C ALA A 130 2.10 -9.18 5.83
N ALA A 131 1.43 -8.10 5.47
CA ALA A 131 0.92 -7.13 6.42
C ALA A 131 -0.49 -6.71 6.03
N VAL A 132 -1.38 -6.62 7.00
CA VAL A 132 -2.70 -6.00 6.82
C VAL A 132 -2.50 -4.49 6.97
N VAL A 133 -2.42 -3.80 5.84
CA VAL A 133 -2.05 -2.38 5.79
C VAL A 133 -3.24 -1.43 5.82
N GLY A 134 -4.47 -1.96 5.90
CA GLY A 134 -5.64 -1.10 5.91
C GLY A 134 -6.94 -1.85 5.68
N ARG A 135 -7.97 -1.11 5.35
CA ARG A 135 -9.32 -1.64 5.08
C ARG A 135 -10.01 -0.90 3.95
N VAL A 136 -10.98 -1.57 3.34
CA VAL A 136 -11.90 -0.98 2.36
C VAL A 136 -13.12 -0.44 3.10
N CYS A 137 -13.50 0.80 2.80
CA CYS A 137 -14.64 1.51 3.37
C CYS A 137 -15.62 1.92 2.26
N GLU A 138 -16.85 2.25 2.64
CA GLU A 138 -17.79 2.88 1.71
C GLU A 138 -17.25 4.25 1.29
N ALA A 139 -17.33 4.54 -0.01
CA ALA A 139 -16.94 5.86 -0.52
C ALA A 139 -17.97 6.92 -0.11
N GLU A 140 -17.50 8.03 0.43
CA GLU A 140 -18.33 9.22 0.59
C GLU A 140 -18.44 9.99 -0.73
N LEU A 141 -19.59 10.57 -1.00
CA LEU A 141 -19.81 11.35 -2.22
C LEU A 141 -18.88 12.59 -2.25
N GLY A 142 -17.92 12.59 -3.18
CA GLY A 142 -16.91 13.63 -3.27
C GLY A 142 -15.81 13.55 -2.20
N GLY A 143 -15.77 12.45 -1.45
CA GLY A 143 -14.71 12.17 -0.49
C GLY A 143 -13.42 11.70 -1.14
N PRO A 144 -12.35 11.51 -0.33
CA PRO A 144 -11.06 11.04 -0.82
C PRO A 144 -11.13 9.56 -1.25
N ALA A 145 -10.34 9.19 -2.25
CA ALA A 145 -10.19 7.79 -2.67
C ALA A 145 -9.38 6.98 -1.66
N ALA A 146 -8.36 7.60 -1.07
CA ALA A 146 -7.57 7.00 0.00
C ALA A 146 -7.49 7.92 1.23
N HIS A 147 -7.45 7.33 2.43
CA HIS A 147 -7.26 8.03 3.69
C HIS A 147 -6.11 7.35 4.46
N VAL A 148 -5.04 8.09 4.73
CA VAL A 148 -3.91 7.60 5.50
C VAL A 148 -4.13 7.97 6.96
N VAL A 149 -4.25 6.95 7.81
CA VAL A 149 -4.48 7.08 9.25
C VAL A 149 -3.24 6.66 10.05
N HIS A 150 -3.18 7.08 11.31
CA HIS A 150 -2.07 6.74 12.22
C HIS A 150 -2.04 5.25 12.55
#